data_63ad2c70900e64997009b0c6145e1caf
#
_entry.id   63ad2c70900e64997009b0c6145e1caf
#
_cell.length_a   1.000
_cell.length_b   1.000
_cell.length_c   1.000
_cell.angle_alpha   90.00
_cell.angle_beta   90.00
_cell.angle_gamma   90.00
#
_symmetry.space_group_name_H-M   'P 1'
#
loop_
_entity.id
_entity.type
_entity.pdbx_description
1 polymer ?
#
loop_
_entity_poly.entity_id
_entity_poly.type
_entity_poly.pdbx_seq_one_letter_code
_entity_poly.pdbx_strand_id
1 'polypeptide(L)'
;MNARAILRDGILGHNPGLVQLLGLCPLLAVSSTVANALGLGLATLGVLVVSNLLAALAGPRLPREVRLAVFVLLIAAAVTTVELTMAAWWPGLHASLGIFLPLIITNCLVLARAESFASRQSPASAVLDGFAMGTGFLLALLALGAVRELLGRGSLGADLDLLLGPAFAGAGWQLFPEASGLLIARLAPGAFVLLGLMLAAGNAIRARRRRVHGTSALVASGVEPGS
;
A
#
# COMPACT_ATOMS: atom_id res chain seq x y z
N MET A 1 -17.57 -10.93 12.44
CA MET A 1 -17.45 -10.42 11.04
C MET A 1 -16.90 -11.54 10.18
N ASN A 2 -17.45 -11.78 8.97
CA ASN A 2 -16.99 -12.85 8.10
C ASN A 2 -15.64 -12.49 7.51
N ALA A 3 -14.65 -13.40 7.56
CA ALA A 3 -13.29 -13.22 7.03
C ALA A 3 -13.28 -12.73 5.56
N ARG A 4 -14.21 -13.21 4.74
CA ARG A 4 -14.39 -12.79 3.34
C ARG A 4 -14.80 -11.31 3.19
N ALA A 5 -15.56 -10.77 4.15
CA ALA A 5 -15.95 -9.36 4.13
C ALA A 5 -14.76 -8.46 4.46
N ILE A 6 -13.93 -8.84 5.45
CA ILE A 6 -12.71 -8.11 5.83
C ILE A 6 -11.72 -8.07 4.66
N LEU A 7 -11.50 -9.21 4.01
CA LEU A 7 -10.60 -9.30 2.84
C LEU A 7 -11.09 -8.45 1.66
N ARG A 8 -12.36 -8.53 1.30
CA ARG A 8 -12.91 -7.76 0.19
C ARG A 8 -12.92 -6.26 0.47
N ASP A 9 -13.21 -5.88 1.70
CA ASP A 9 -13.22 -4.47 2.13
C ASP A 9 -11.81 -3.88 2.13
N GLY A 10 -10.80 -4.60 2.63
CA GLY A 10 -9.42 -4.14 2.68
C GLY A 10 -8.77 -4.01 1.29
N ILE A 11 -9.05 -4.93 0.39
CA ILE A 11 -8.40 -4.95 -0.95
C ILE A 11 -9.09 -4.00 -1.93
N LEU A 12 -10.42 -3.97 -1.98
CA LEU A 12 -11.19 -3.30 -3.04
C LEU A 12 -12.09 -2.16 -2.53
N GLY A 13 -12.79 -2.37 -1.40
CA GLY A 13 -13.78 -1.44 -0.89
C GLY A 13 -13.16 -0.19 -0.25
N HIS A 14 -12.23 -0.41 0.64
CA HIS A 14 -11.55 0.61 1.44
C HIS A 14 -10.03 0.53 1.26
N ASN A 15 -9.56 0.42 -0.01
CA ASN A 15 -8.13 0.39 -0.29
C ASN A 15 -7.43 1.59 0.38
N PRO A 16 -6.46 1.36 1.28
CA PRO A 16 -5.89 2.43 2.09
C PRO A 16 -5.16 3.48 1.26
N GLY A 17 -4.44 3.08 0.23
CA GLY A 17 -3.67 4.00 -0.61
C GLY A 17 -4.52 4.82 -1.58
N LEU A 18 -5.53 4.19 -2.21
CA LEU A 18 -6.31 4.81 -3.29
C LEU A 18 -7.67 5.35 -2.85
N VAL A 19 -8.22 4.89 -1.73
CA VAL A 19 -9.55 5.32 -1.26
C VAL A 19 -9.47 6.15 0.00
N GLN A 20 -8.68 5.69 0.99
CA GLN A 20 -8.52 6.38 2.25
C GLN A 20 -7.43 7.45 2.22
N LEU A 21 -6.54 7.43 1.22
CA LEU A 21 -5.38 8.31 1.09
C LEU A 21 -4.45 8.27 2.32
N LEU A 22 -4.41 7.10 2.98
CA LEU A 22 -3.54 6.85 4.12
C LEU A 22 -2.20 6.27 3.64
N GLY A 23 -1.12 6.67 4.30
CA GLY A 23 0.21 6.20 3.93
C GLY A 23 0.77 6.84 2.65
N LEU A 24 0.38 8.09 2.33
CA LEU A 24 0.88 8.79 1.15
C LEU A 24 2.39 9.04 1.21
N CYS A 25 2.95 9.26 2.40
CA CYS A 25 4.38 9.55 2.55
C CYS A 25 5.28 8.45 1.95
N PRO A 26 5.18 7.18 2.36
CA PRO A 26 5.96 6.12 1.74
C PRO A 26 5.51 5.83 0.29
N LEU A 27 4.22 5.99 -0.01
CA LEU A 27 3.69 5.76 -1.35
C LEU A 27 4.29 6.71 -2.39
N LEU A 28 4.50 7.98 -2.05
CA LEU A 28 5.09 8.98 -2.94
C LEU A 28 6.62 8.93 -2.97
N ALA A 29 7.25 8.64 -1.83
CA ALA A 29 8.71 8.65 -1.70
C ALA A 29 9.37 7.45 -2.39
N VAL A 30 8.79 6.25 -2.26
CA VAL A 30 9.48 4.98 -2.59
C VAL A 30 9.00 4.35 -3.89
N SER A 31 7.85 4.78 -4.44
CA SER A 31 7.29 4.24 -5.67
C SER A 31 8.04 4.63 -6.96
N SER A 32 9.36 4.90 -6.89
CA SER A 32 10.18 5.24 -8.07
C SER A 32 10.40 4.05 -9.00
N THR A 33 10.50 2.84 -8.44
CA THR A 33 10.68 1.58 -9.17
C THR A 33 9.76 0.50 -8.59
N VAL A 34 9.44 -0.50 -9.41
CA VAL A 34 8.61 -1.65 -8.99
C VAL A 34 9.31 -2.46 -7.90
N ALA A 35 10.64 -2.61 -7.98
CA ALA A 35 11.42 -3.32 -6.97
C ALA A 35 11.34 -2.66 -5.59
N ASN A 36 11.52 -1.34 -5.52
CA ASN A 36 11.40 -0.58 -4.27
C ASN A 36 9.97 -0.60 -3.73
N ALA A 37 8.96 -0.47 -4.61
CA ALA A 37 7.55 -0.57 -4.24
C ALA A 37 7.19 -1.94 -3.67
N LEU A 38 7.72 -3.02 -4.25
CA LEU A 38 7.57 -4.39 -3.76
C LEU A 38 8.23 -4.57 -2.39
N GLY A 39 9.50 -4.18 -2.28
CA GLY A 39 10.27 -4.33 -1.04
C GLY A 39 9.62 -3.60 0.14
N LEU A 40 9.30 -2.30 -0.04
CA LEU A 40 8.63 -1.52 1.00
C LEU A 40 7.20 -2.02 1.28
N GLY A 41 6.47 -2.43 0.25
CA GLY A 41 5.11 -2.94 0.40
C GLY A 41 5.07 -4.23 1.21
N LEU A 42 5.99 -5.17 0.96
CA LEU A 42 6.13 -6.40 1.74
C LEU A 42 6.57 -6.11 3.18
N ALA A 43 7.54 -5.20 3.38
CA ALA A 43 7.95 -4.77 4.70
C ALA A 43 6.78 -4.16 5.48
N THR A 44 6.02 -3.26 4.86
CA THR A 44 4.83 -2.63 5.46
C THR A 44 3.74 -3.65 5.77
N LEU A 45 3.50 -4.63 4.89
CA LEU A 45 2.55 -5.72 5.14
C LEU A 45 2.96 -6.53 6.37
N GLY A 46 4.24 -6.93 6.47
CA GLY A 46 4.76 -7.65 7.63
C GLY A 46 4.61 -6.86 8.93
N VAL A 47 5.02 -5.59 8.92
CA VAL A 47 4.86 -4.68 10.08
C VAL A 47 3.39 -4.54 10.45
N LEU A 48 2.48 -4.38 9.49
CA LEU A 48 1.05 -4.21 9.73
C LEU A 48 0.42 -5.43 10.40
N VAL A 49 0.79 -6.63 9.97
CA VAL A 49 0.34 -7.89 10.58
C VAL A 49 0.86 -8.01 12.01
N VAL A 50 2.15 -7.77 12.22
CA VAL A 50 2.77 -7.88 13.56
C VAL A 50 2.24 -6.80 14.49
N SER A 51 2.17 -5.55 14.05
CA SER A 51 1.68 -4.43 14.87
C SER A 51 0.22 -4.59 15.24
N ASN A 52 -0.63 -5.05 14.33
CA ASN A 52 -2.04 -5.34 14.62
C ASN A 52 -2.19 -6.47 15.64
N LEU A 53 -1.37 -7.53 15.52
CA LEU A 53 -1.37 -8.61 16.51
C LEU A 53 -0.96 -8.09 17.90
N LEU A 54 0.15 -7.34 17.98
CA LEU A 54 0.63 -6.76 19.24
C LEU A 54 -0.38 -5.76 19.82
N ALA A 55 -1.00 -4.93 18.97
CA ALA A 55 -2.03 -3.99 19.39
C ALA A 55 -3.29 -4.70 19.93
N ALA A 56 -3.68 -5.84 19.35
CA ALA A 56 -4.80 -6.63 19.84
C ALA A 56 -4.51 -7.29 21.20
N LEU A 57 -3.27 -7.70 21.45
CA LEU A 57 -2.85 -8.29 22.71
C LEU A 57 -2.66 -7.24 23.82
N ALA A 58 -2.06 -6.10 23.49
CA ALA A 58 -1.75 -5.03 24.43
C ALA A 58 -2.94 -4.09 24.70
N GLY A 59 -3.76 -3.81 23.67
CA GLY A 59 -4.81 -2.81 23.69
C GLY A 59 -5.79 -2.90 24.87
N PRO A 60 -6.31 -4.10 25.24
CA PRO A 60 -7.24 -4.25 26.37
C PRO A 60 -6.64 -3.91 27.74
N ARG A 61 -5.31 -3.95 27.86
CA ARG A 61 -4.60 -3.74 29.14
C ARG A 61 -4.11 -2.30 29.32
N LEU A 62 -4.18 -1.48 28.26
CA LEU A 62 -3.61 -0.14 28.25
C LEU A 62 -4.67 0.94 28.49
N PRO A 63 -4.46 1.89 29.42
CA PRO A 63 -5.31 3.07 29.56
C PRO A 63 -5.21 3.94 28.29
N ARG A 64 -6.31 4.64 27.98
CA ARG A 64 -6.45 5.41 26.72
C ARG A 64 -5.36 6.48 26.54
N GLU A 65 -4.89 7.06 27.62
CA GLU A 65 -3.94 8.17 27.64
C GLU A 65 -2.56 7.78 27.10
N VAL A 66 -2.08 6.56 27.41
CA VAL A 66 -0.74 6.10 27.01
C VAL A 66 -0.77 5.14 25.82
N ARG A 67 -1.95 4.75 25.35
CA ARG A 67 -2.12 3.74 24.31
C ARG A 67 -1.40 4.10 23.02
N LEU A 68 -1.53 5.33 22.55
CA LEU A 68 -0.92 5.80 21.32
C LEU A 68 0.61 5.70 21.38
N ALA A 69 1.21 6.15 22.49
CA ALA A 69 2.66 6.11 22.68
C ALA A 69 3.19 4.66 22.71
N VAL A 70 2.47 3.76 23.35
CA VAL A 70 2.85 2.33 23.40
C VAL A 70 2.72 1.69 22.01
N PHE A 71 1.69 2.01 21.24
CA PHE A 71 1.55 1.48 19.87
C PHE A 71 2.68 1.96 18.95
N VAL A 72 3.05 3.24 19.02
CA VAL A 72 4.20 3.75 18.26
C VAL A 72 5.48 3.03 18.64
N LEU A 73 5.71 2.76 19.94
CA LEU A 73 6.87 2.00 20.41
C LEU A 73 6.87 0.56 19.88
N LEU A 74 5.73 -0.11 19.91
CA LEU A 74 5.58 -1.49 19.36
C LEU A 74 5.82 -1.51 17.85
N ILE A 75 5.28 -0.53 17.11
CA ILE A 75 5.51 -0.39 15.68
C ILE A 75 6.99 -0.15 15.39
N ALA A 76 7.64 0.72 16.16
CA ALA A 76 9.07 1.01 16.02
C ALA A 76 9.92 -0.26 16.23
N ALA A 77 9.62 -1.03 17.28
CA ALA A 77 10.31 -2.30 17.53
C ALA A 77 10.10 -3.32 16.39
N ALA A 78 8.88 -3.41 15.85
CA ALA A 78 8.58 -4.27 14.70
C ALA A 78 9.34 -3.83 13.44
N VAL A 79 9.39 -2.53 13.14
CA VAL A 79 10.12 -1.99 12.00
C VAL A 79 11.62 -2.24 12.12
N THR A 80 12.20 -1.99 13.30
CA THR A 80 13.64 -2.28 13.55
C THR A 80 13.95 -3.76 13.35
N THR A 81 13.07 -4.65 13.78
CA THR A 81 13.25 -6.09 13.54
C THR A 81 13.24 -6.44 12.05
N VAL A 82 12.32 -5.84 11.28
CA VAL A 82 12.26 -6.01 9.82
C VAL A 82 13.51 -5.42 9.16
N GLU A 83 13.98 -4.26 9.58
CA GLU A 83 15.18 -3.61 9.08
C GLU A 83 16.43 -4.48 9.28
N LEU A 84 16.64 -4.99 10.49
CA LEU A 84 17.75 -5.89 10.80
C LEU A 84 17.67 -7.20 10.00
N THR A 85 16.48 -7.76 9.84
CA THR A 85 16.27 -8.96 9.04
C THR A 85 16.59 -8.69 7.56
N MET A 86 16.15 -7.56 7.04
CA MET A 86 16.42 -7.15 5.66
C MET A 86 17.92 -6.89 5.44
N ALA A 87 18.60 -6.25 6.39
CA ALA A 87 20.04 -6.02 6.34
C ALA A 87 20.85 -7.33 6.31
N ALA A 88 20.38 -8.37 7.03
CA ALA A 88 21.04 -9.65 7.11
C ALA A 88 20.85 -10.51 5.83
N TRP A 89 19.65 -10.49 5.24
CA TRP A 89 19.27 -11.42 4.18
C TRP A 89 19.27 -10.79 2.78
N TRP A 90 18.97 -9.48 2.67
CA TRP A 90 18.92 -8.73 1.41
C TRP A 90 19.67 -7.40 1.50
N PRO A 91 21.02 -7.42 1.61
CA PRO A 91 21.81 -6.19 1.78
C PRO A 91 21.69 -5.21 0.62
N GLY A 92 21.49 -5.69 -0.61
CA GLY A 92 21.28 -4.84 -1.78
C GLY A 92 19.96 -4.04 -1.70
N LEU A 93 18.89 -4.70 -1.28
CA LEU A 93 17.60 -4.06 -1.07
C LEU A 93 17.62 -3.11 0.13
N HIS A 94 18.30 -3.51 1.22
CA HIS A 94 18.50 -2.65 2.39
C HIS A 94 19.29 -1.38 2.02
N ALA A 95 20.30 -1.45 1.17
CA ALA A 95 21.05 -0.27 0.74
C ALA A 95 20.17 0.76 0.00
N SER A 96 19.17 0.30 -0.76
CA SER A 96 18.25 1.21 -1.47
C SER A 96 17.04 1.67 -0.64
N LEU A 97 16.55 0.85 0.29
CA LEU A 97 15.33 1.09 1.06
C LEU A 97 15.57 1.51 2.51
N GLY A 98 16.79 1.34 3.05
CA GLY A 98 17.09 1.53 4.47
C GLY A 98 16.70 2.90 5.00
N ILE A 99 16.90 3.96 4.23
CA ILE A 99 16.50 5.34 4.60
C ILE A 99 14.97 5.49 4.69
N PHE A 100 14.21 4.67 3.95
CA PHE A 100 12.76 4.77 3.86
C PHE A 100 12.01 3.85 4.84
N LEU A 101 12.69 2.85 5.42
CA LEU A 101 12.08 1.95 6.39
C LEU A 101 11.54 2.66 7.64
N PRO A 102 12.22 3.68 8.21
CA PRO A 102 11.68 4.44 9.33
C PRO A 102 10.36 5.18 9.03
N LEU A 103 10.07 5.48 7.75
CA LEU A 103 8.78 6.05 7.34
C LEU A 103 7.58 5.12 7.63
N ILE A 104 7.83 3.82 7.81
CA ILE A 104 6.77 2.88 8.20
C ILE A 104 6.31 3.14 9.64
N ILE A 105 7.20 3.59 10.53
CA ILE A 105 6.88 3.90 11.94
C ILE A 105 5.86 5.03 12.02
N THR A 106 6.05 6.06 11.21
CA THR A 106 5.16 7.24 11.13
C THR A 106 4.02 7.07 10.14
N ASN A 107 3.85 5.88 9.57
CA ASN A 107 2.82 5.62 8.60
C ASN A 107 1.43 5.67 9.25
N CYS A 108 0.64 6.65 8.83
CA CYS A 108 -0.73 6.84 9.35
C CYS A 108 -1.64 5.62 9.12
N LEU A 109 -1.38 4.80 8.10
CA LEU A 109 -2.13 3.56 7.90
C LEU A 109 -1.90 2.57 9.04
N VAL A 110 -0.63 2.31 9.39
CA VAL A 110 -0.26 1.35 10.45
C VAL A 110 -0.84 1.78 11.79
N LEU A 111 -0.64 3.05 12.13
CA LEU A 111 -1.11 3.61 13.40
C LEU A 111 -2.65 3.64 13.48
N ALA A 112 -3.31 4.09 12.41
CA ALA A 112 -4.77 4.15 12.37
C ALA A 112 -5.41 2.76 12.53
N ARG A 113 -4.84 1.71 11.92
CA ARG A 113 -5.38 0.34 12.05
C ARG A 113 -5.09 -0.26 13.42
N ALA A 114 -3.92 -0.02 13.99
CA ALA A 114 -3.60 -0.46 15.33
C ALA A 114 -4.58 0.12 16.37
N GLU A 115 -4.89 1.41 16.27
CA GLU A 115 -5.76 2.09 17.24
C GLU A 115 -7.26 1.88 16.98
N SER A 116 -7.71 2.04 15.73
CA SER A 116 -9.14 2.03 15.41
C SER A 116 -9.76 0.63 15.38
N PHE A 117 -9.00 -0.37 14.94
CA PHE A 117 -9.50 -1.73 14.71
C PHE A 117 -8.83 -2.76 15.63
N ALA A 118 -7.50 -2.91 15.55
CA ALA A 118 -6.80 -4.02 16.18
C ALA A 118 -6.95 -4.01 17.71
N SER A 119 -6.86 -2.84 18.34
CA SER A 119 -6.98 -2.70 19.81
C SER A 119 -8.34 -3.10 20.39
N ARG A 120 -9.36 -3.28 19.55
CA ARG A 120 -10.76 -3.55 19.96
C ARG A 120 -11.29 -4.89 19.46
N GLN A 121 -10.51 -5.62 18.67
CA GLN A 121 -10.92 -6.87 18.04
C GLN A 121 -10.09 -8.06 18.56
N SER A 122 -10.56 -9.27 18.25
CA SER A 122 -9.80 -10.48 18.55
C SER A 122 -8.48 -10.53 17.76
N PRO A 123 -7.42 -11.15 18.31
CA PRO A 123 -6.13 -11.23 17.64
C PRO A 123 -6.20 -11.83 16.22
N ALA A 124 -7.03 -12.84 16.01
CA ALA A 124 -7.23 -13.45 14.69
C ALA A 124 -7.84 -12.48 13.68
N SER A 125 -8.83 -11.68 14.09
CA SER A 125 -9.45 -10.66 13.23
C SER A 125 -8.47 -9.52 12.94
N ALA A 126 -7.63 -9.15 13.90
CA ALA A 126 -6.61 -8.11 13.75
C ALA A 126 -5.52 -8.50 12.75
N VAL A 127 -5.07 -9.76 12.78
CA VAL A 127 -4.11 -10.30 11.80
C VAL A 127 -4.70 -10.33 10.39
N LEU A 128 -5.94 -10.81 10.24
CA LEU A 128 -6.64 -10.82 8.95
C LEU A 128 -6.82 -9.42 8.37
N ASP A 129 -7.14 -8.45 9.21
CA ASP A 129 -7.25 -7.06 8.80
C ASP A 129 -5.91 -6.48 8.37
N GLY A 130 -4.85 -6.72 9.15
CA GLY A 130 -3.49 -6.32 8.81
C GLY A 130 -3.04 -6.88 7.46
N PHE A 131 -3.32 -8.15 7.20
CA PHE A 131 -3.02 -8.79 5.92
C PHE A 131 -3.84 -8.18 4.76
N ALA A 132 -5.14 -7.97 4.95
CA ALA A 132 -6.02 -7.41 3.92
C ALA A 132 -5.64 -5.97 3.56
N MET A 133 -5.43 -5.12 4.57
CA MET A 133 -5.02 -3.73 4.38
C MET A 133 -3.59 -3.62 3.85
N GLY A 134 -2.66 -4.44 4.34
CA GLY A 134 -1.29 -4.49 3.85
C GLY A 134 -1.21 -4.89 2.38
N THR A 135 -2.00 -5.89 1.97
CA THR A 135 -2.11 -6.30 0.56
C THR A 135 -2.71 -5.19 -0.30
N GLY A 136 -3.75 -4.50 0.19
CA GLY A 136 -4.33 -3.35 -0.50
C GLY A 136 -3.32 -2.22 -0.70
N PHE A 137 -2.49 -1.95 0.29
CA PHE A 137 -1.43 -0.96 0.23
C PHE A 137 -0.28 -1.37 -0.72
N LEU A 138 0.13 -2.63 -0.67
CA LEU A 138 1.12 -3.20 -1.59
C LEU A 138 0.67 -3.05 -3.05
N LEU A 139 -0.59 -3.37 -3.34
CA LEU A 139 -1.15 -3.22 -4.70
C LEU A 139 -1.16 -1.76 -5.15
N ALA A 140 -1.48 -0.82 -4.26
CA ALA A 140 -1.44 0.61 -4.57
C ALA A 140 0.00 1.09 -4.86
N LEU A 141 0.98 0.64 -4.06
CA LEU A 141 2.41 0.91 -4.28
C LEU A 141 2.90 0.36 -5.61
N LEU A 142 2.54 -0.89 -5.93
CA LEU A 142 2.93 -1.53 -7.19
C LEU A 142 2.29 -0.84 -8.39
N ALA A 143 1.02 -0.47 -8.32
CA ALA A 143 0.34 0.23 -9.40
C ALA A 143 0.99 1.59 -9.67
N LEU A 144 1.27 2.39 -8.63
CA LEU A 144 1.94 3.67 -8.79
C LEU A 144 3.40 3.51 -9.23
N GLY A 145 4.12 2.52 -8.68
CA GLY A 145 5.50 2.20 -9.05
C GLY A 145 5.63 1.79 -10.52
N ALA A 146 4.74 0.92 -10.98
CA ALA A 146 4.70 0.47 -12.38
C ALA A 146 4.44 1.64 -13.35
N VAL A 147 3.47 2.52 -13.03
CA VAL A 147 3.17 3.69 -13.86
C VAL A 147 4.36 4.66 -13.88
N ARG A 148 5.00 4.90 -12.75
CA ARG A 148 6.16 5.80 -12.65
C ARG A 148 7.39 5.25 -13.36
N GLU A 149 7.68 3.97 -13.23
CA GLU A 149 8.81 3.31 -13.89
C GLU A 149 8.60 3.31 -15.41
N LEU A 150 7.38 2.98 -15.85
CA LEU A 150 7.05 2.98 -17.27
C LEU A 150 7.19 4.37 -17.92
N LEU A 151 6.68 5.42 -17.27
CA LEU A 151 6.74 6.79 -17.78
C LEU A 151 8.11 7.45 -17.60
N GLY A 152 8.86 7.05 -16.56
CA GLY A 152 10.14 7.65 -16.21
C GLY A 152 11.36 6.99 -16.84
N ARG A 153 11.34 5.66 -17.03
CA ARG A 153 12.45 4.89 -17.62
C ARG A 153 12.07 4.16 -18.91
N GLY A 154 10.76 3.99 -19.18
CA GLY A 154 10.31 3.16 -20.29
C GLY A 154 10.58 1.67 -20.10
N SER A 155 10.98 1.25 -18.90
CA SER A 155 11.21 -0.13 -18.49
C SER A 155 10.24 -0.54 -17.40
N LEU A 156 9.96 -1.82 -17.27
CA LEU A 156 9.19 -2.42 -16.19
C LEU A 156 10.04 -3.49 -15.51
N GLY A 157 10.29 -3.30 -14.20
CA GLY A 157 11.01 -4.29 -13.41
C GLY A 157 12.52 -4.36 -13.65
N ALA A 158 13.15 -3.26 -14.09
CA ALA A 158 14.58 -3.22 -14.39
C ALA A 158 15.47 -3.56 -13.18
N ASP A 159 15.01 -3.21 -11.96
CA ASP A 159 15.77 -3.41 -10.72
C ASP A 159 15.24 -4.63 -9.90
N LEU A 160 14.52 -5.58 -10.53
CA LEU A 160 14.01 -6.78 -9.85
C LEU A 160 15.12 -7.74 -9.39
N ASP A 161 16.29 -7.61 -9.97
CA ASP A 161 17.52 -8.32 -9.57
C ASP A 161 17.94 -8.04 -8.12
N LEU A 162 17.62 -6.84 -7.60
CA LEU A 162 17.85 -6.48 -6.19
C LEU A 162 17.02 -7.31 -5.20
N LEU A 163 15.84 -7.78 -5.62
CA LEU A 163 14.92 -8.59 -4.81
C LEU A 163 15.12 -10.09 -4.98
N LEU A 164 15.27 -10.54 -6.24
CA LEU A 164 15.27 -11.96 -6.61
C LEU A 164 16.69 -12.52 -6.86
N GLY A 165 17.71 -11.66 -6.76
CA GLY A 165 19.11 -12.04 -6.96
C GLY A 165 19.56 -11.97 -8.42
N PRO A 166 20.89 -12.19 -8.67
CA PRO A 166 21.50 -11.98 -9.97
C PRO A 166 21.00 -12.92 -11.09
N ALA A 167 20.26 -13.97 -10.73
CA ALA A 167 19.64 -14.88 -11.71
C ALA A 167 18.55 -14.20 -12.57
N PHE A 168 18.00 -13.09 -12.11
CA PHE A 168 16.97 -12.29 -12.81
C PHE A 168 17.53 -10.99 -13.38
N ALA A 169 18.85 -10.80 -13.39
CA ALA A 169 19.49 -9.68 -14.06
C ALA A 169 19.15 -9.71 -15.56
N GLY A 170 18.37 -8.71 -16.01
CA GLY A 170 17.92 -8.64 -17.40
C GLY A 170 16.47 -9.07 -17.65
N ALA A 171 15.70 -9.47 -16.62
CA ALA A 171 14.27 -9.77 -16.74
C ALA A 171 13.40 -8.51 -16.92
N GLY A 172 13.99 -7.32 -16.84
CA GLY A 172 13.30 -6.04 -17.09
C GLY A 172 12.89 -5.90 -18.56
N TRP A 173 11.62 -5.67 -18.82
CA TRP A 173 11.10 -5.39 -20.16
C TRP A 173 11.35 -3.92 -20.49
N GLN A 174 12.24 -3.65 -21.44
CA GLN A 174 12.44 -2.31 -22.01
C GLN A 174 11.38 -2.10 -23.11
N LEU A 175 10.38 -1.26 -22.85
CA LEU A 175 9.37 -0.90 -23.84
C LEU A 175 9.80 0.30 -24.71
N PHE A 176 10.59 1.21 -24.16
CA PHE A 176 11.07 2.42 -24.85
C PHE A 176 12.55 2.67 -24.58
N PRO A 177 13.28 3.32 -25.52
CA PRO A 177 14.66 3.75 -25.28
C PRO A 177 14.76 4.72 -24.08
N GLU A 178 15.76 4.56 -23.23
CA GLU A 178 15.94 5.35 -21.98
C GLU A 178 15.95 6.89 -22.19
N ALA A 179 16.26 7.35 -23.40
CA ALA A 179 16.34 8.78 -23.72
C ALA A 179 14.97 9.50 -23.80
N SER A 180 13.85 8.77 -23.81
CA SER A 180 12.51 9.36 -23.97
C SER A 180 11.72 9.46 -22.65
N GLY A 181 12.30 9.04 -21.52
CA GLY A 181 11.62 9.08 -20.22
C GLY A 181 11.37 10.51 -19.70
N LEU A 182 10.15 10.77 -19.21
CA LEU A 182 9.83 12.04 -18.56
C LEU A 182 10.54 12.11 -17.19
N LEU A 183 11.57 12.93 -17.09
CA LEU A 183 12.30 13.18 -15.83
C LEU A 183 11.37 13.62 -14.69
N ILE A 184 10.33 14.39 -15.01
CA ILE A 184 9.32 14.84 -14.05
C ILE A 184 8.59 13.67 -13.38
N ALA A 185 8.34 12.56 -14.09
CA ALA A 185 7.67 11.39 -13.53
C ALA A 185 8.52 10.67 -12.45
N ARG A 186 9.85 10.81 -12.52
CA ARG A 186 10.79 10.25 -11.53
C ARG A 186 10.89 11.09 -10.26
N LEU A 187 10.65 12.40 -10.35
CA LEU A 187 10.68 13.31 -9.21
C LEU A 187 9.37 13.23 -8.39
N ALA A 188 9.46 13.69 -7.13
CA ALA A 188 8.31 13.71 -6.21
C ALA A 188 7.08 14.47 -6.76
N PRO A 189 7.20 15.63 -7.43
CA PRO A 189 6.04 16.31 -8.01
C PRO A 189 5.27 15.45 -9.03
N GLY A 190 5.99 14.69 -9.86
CA GLY A 190 5.36 13.76 -10.81
C GLY A 190 4.56 12.66 -10.15
N ALA A 191 5.02 12.17 -8.98
CA ALA A 191 4.27 11.18 -8.22
C ALA A 191 2.90 11.69 -7.77
N PHE A 192 2.81 12.96 -7.35
CA PHE A 192 1.53 13.60 -6.99
C PHE A 192 0.58 13.70 -8.17
N VAL A 193 1.07 14.15 -9.32
CA VAL A 193 0.26 14.27 -10.54
C VAL A 193 -0.25 12.89 -10.98
N LEU A 194 0.63 11.89 -11.00
CA LEU A 194 0.26 10.53 -11.40
C LEU A 194 -0.73 9.89 -10.42
N LEU A 195 -0.54 10.08 -9.12
CA LEU A 195 -1.48 9.62 -8.11
C LEU A 195 -2.85 10.30 -8.29
N GLY A 196 -2.86 11.62 -8.52
CA GLY A 196 -4.10 12.37 -8.80
C GLY A 196 -4.82 11.86 -10.04
N LEU A 197 -4.10 11.57 -11.13
CA LEU A 197 -4.66 10.99 -12.34
C LEU A 197 -5.21 9.57 -12.10
N MET A 198 -4.49 8.73 -11.36
CA MET A 198 -4.96 7.38 -10.98
C MET A 198 -6.25 7.45 -10.14
N LEU A 199 -6.33 8.39 -9.20
CA LEU A 199 -7.54 8.62 -8.41
C LEU A 199 -8.71 9.11 -9.26
N ALA A 200 -8.46 10.05 -10.15
CA ALA A 200 -9.47 10.58 -11.08
C ALA A 200 -10.00 9.46 -12.00
N ALA A 201 -9.12 8.66 -12.57
CA ALA A 201 -9.48 7.51 -13.40
C ALA A 201 -10.28 6.46 -12.60
N GLY A 202 -9.83 6.11 -11.38
CA GLY A 202 -10.55 5.20 -10.50
C GLY A 202 -11.95 5.68 -10.14
N ASN A 203 -12.08 6.95 -9.82
CA ASN A 203 -13.38 7.57 -9.52
C ASN A 203 -14.29 7.65 -10.75
N ALA A 204 -13.75 7.96 -11.92
CA ALA A 204 -14.50 7.96 -13.18
C ALA A 204 -15.06 6.56 -13.53
N ILE A 205 -14.25 5.52 -13.35
CA ILE A 205 -14.67 4.13 -13.55
C ILE A 205 -15.76 3.74 -12.56
N ARG A 206 -15.61 4.09 -11.28
CA ARG A 206 -16.63 3.83 -10.25
C ARG A 206 -17.93 4.56 -10.53
N ALA A 207 -17.87 5.82 -10.96
CA ALA A 207 -19.04 6.62 -11.32
C ALA A 207 -19.78 6.01 -12.54
N ARG A 208 -19.05 5.56 -13.56
CA ARG A 208 -19.65 4.85 -14.70
C ARG A 208 -20.34 3.55 -14.28
N ARG A 209 -19.70 2.74 -13.41
CA ARG A 209 -20.32 1.51 -12.91
C ARG A 209 -21.60 1.77 -12.12
N ARG A 210 -21.63 2.81 -11.28
CA ARG A 210 -22.83 3.22 -10.52
C ARG A 210 -23.98 3.65 -11.46
N ARG A 211 -23.68 4.38 -12.53
CA ARG A 211 -24.69 4.80 -13.51
C ARG A 211 -25.28 3.59 -14.25
N VAL A 212 -24.46 2.65 -14.68
CA VAL A 212 -24.92 1.43 -15.38
C VAL A 212 -25.82 0.58 -14.47
N HIS A 213 -25.46 0.40 -13.19
CA HIS A 213 -26.29 -0.34 -12.23
C HIS A 213 -27.58 0.40 -11.85
N GLY A 214 -27.52 1.73 -11.71
CA GLY A 214 -28.70 2.55 -11.46
C GLY A 214 -29.71 2.50 -12.61
N THR A 215 -29.25 2.57 -13.85
CA THR A 215 -30.11 2.46 -15.04
C THR A 215 -30.73 1.05 -15.16
N SER A 216 -29.96 -0.01 -14.88
CA SER A 216 -30.48 -1.39 -14.89
C SER A 216 -31.54 -1.62 -13.80
N ALA A 217 -31.39 -1.00 -12.63
CA ALA A 217 -32.38 -1.09 -11.55
C ALA A 217 -33.68 -0.35 -11.90
N LEU A 218 -33.58 0.82 -12.54
CA LEU A 218 -34.74 1.60 -13.02
C LEU A 218 -35.50 0.87 -14.13
N VAL A 219 -34.79 0.26 -15.07
CA VAL A 219 -35.39 -0.54 -16.15
C VAL A 219 -36.06 -1.80 -15.57
N ALA A 220 -35.46 -2.44 -14.55
CA ALA A 220 -36.04 -3.61 -13.90
C ALA A 220 -37.27 -3.28 -13.03
N SER A 221 -37.38 -2.02 -12.53
CA SER A 221 -38.55 -1.55 -11.76
C SER A 221 -39.69 -0.98 -12.62
N GLY A 222 -39.55 -0.94 -13.94
CA GLY A 222 -40.62 -0.50 -14.87
C GLY A 222 -40.99 0.98 -14.77
N VAL A 223 -40.15 1.81 -14.13
CA VAL A 223 -40.36 3.27 -14.05
C VAL A 223 -39.66 3.91 -15.25
N GLU A 224 -40.44 4.37 -16.23
CA GLU A 224 -39.93 5.16 -17.35
C GLU A 224 -39.41 6.52 -16.83
N PRO A 225 -38.20 6.97 -17.26
CA PRO A 225 -37.71 8.29 -16.93
C PRO A 225 -38.42 9.32 -17.84
N GLY A 226 -39.45 9.98 -17.32
CA GLY A 226 -39.95 11.19 -17.94
C GLY A 226 -41.42 11.18 -18.39
N SER A 227 -42.28 11.66 -17.56
CA SER A 227 -43.45 12.49 -17.93
C SER A 227 -43.49 13.67 -17.01
#